data_3e26158a72f88d3f8dc167d02baf2035
#
_entry.id   3e26158a72f88d3f8dc167d02baf2035
#
_cell.length_a   1.000
_cell.length_b   1.000
_cell.length_c   1.000
_cell.angle_alpha   90.00
_cell.angle_beta   90.00
_cell.angle_gamma   90.00
#
_symmetry.space_group_name_H-M   'P 1'
#
loop_
_entity.id
_entity.type
_entity.pdbx_description
1 polymer ?
#
loop_
_entity_poly.entity_id
_entity_poly.type
_entity_poly.pdbx_seq_one_letter_code
_entity_poly.pdbx_strand_id
1 'polypeptide(L)'
;MAATQDAQELFNSHDSAVAPLGLVVTEGARELGEKINAHLVSWATPDNNPRGTFLVENECPRFSSGDSKGLIRSTIRGDDLFFLVDVGNYSCTYKLFGKQNAMSPDDHFQDLKRLIQAASGKAHRISVIMPLLYGGRQHRRSYRESLDCACALQELQAMGVSNICLLYTSDAADDTPC
;
A
#
# COMPACT_ATOMS: atom_id res chain seq x y z
N MET A 1 7.15 -8.24 26.02
CA MET A 1 8.11 -9.27 25.57
C MET A 1 7.40 -10.58 25.14
N ALA A 2 6.45 -11.16 25.90
CA ALA A 2 5.76 -12.39 25.50
C ALA A 2 5.02 -12.25 24.16
N ALA A 3 4.23 -11.20 23.96
CA ALA A 3 3.48 -10.98 22.70
C ALA A 3 4.36 -10.90 21.44
N THR A 4 5.63 -10.51 21.58
CA THR A 4 6.58 -10.44 20.46
C THR A 4 7.13 -11.82 20.11
N GLN A 5 7.33 -12.68 21.09
CA GLN A 5 7.77 -14.07 20.88
C GLN A 5 6.68 -14.90 20.20
N ASP A 6 5.44 -14.80 20.68
CA ASP A 6 4.30 -15.48 20.06
C ASP A 6 4.10 -15.07 18.59
N ALA A 7 4.26 -13.78 18.28
CA ALA A 7 4.16 -13.28 16.90
C ALA A 7 5.30 -13.80 16.01
N GLN A 8 6.51 -13.92 16.54
CA GLN A 8 7.66 -14.44 15.82
C GLN A 8 7.54 -15.94 15.56
N GLU A 9 7.04 -16.71 16.54
CA GLU A 9 6.77 -18.15 16.38
C GLU A 9 5.68 -18.38 15.33
N LEU A 10 4.60 -17.58 15.35
CA LEU A 10 3.53 -17.66 14.35
C LEU A 10 4.04 -17.32 12.95
N PHE A 11 4.88 -16.27 12.81
CA PHE A 11 5.47 -15.87 11.54
C PHE A 11 6.36 -16.95 10.93
N ASN A 12 7.05 -17.72 11.75
CA ASN A 12 7.95 -18.80 11.33
C ASN A 12 7.26 -20.16 11.18
N SER A 13 5.97 -20.28 11.56
CA SER A 13 5.23 -21.52 11.35
C SER A 13 4.85 -21.70 9.87
N HIS A 14 5.29 -22.77 9.25
CA HIS A 14 4.97 -23.10 7.85
C HIS A 14 3.48 -23.27 7.58
N ASP A 15 2.69 -23.64 8.59
CA ASP A 15 1.24 -23.88 8.47
C ASP A 15 0.41 -22.59 8.33
N SER A 16 0.97 -21.42 8.63
CA SER A 16 0.26 -20.14 8.59
C SER A 16 0.52 -19.31 7.33
N ALA A 17 1.56 -19.61 6.58
CA ALA A 17 1.90 -18.87 5.37
C ALA A 17 1.06 -19.32 4.18
N VAL A 18 0.27 -18.39 3.62
CA VAL A 18 -0.55 -18.63 2.41
C VAL A 18 0.34 -18.80 1.18
N ALA A 19 1.39 -17.98 1.10
CA ALA A 19 2.37 -17.94 0.02
C ALA A 19 3.59 -17.10 0.46
N PRO A 20 4.71 -17.09 -0.29
CA PRO A 20 5.84 -16.20 0.00
C PRO A 20 5.38 -14.74 0.09
N LEU A 21 5.77 -14.05 1.17
CA LEU A 21 5.38 -12.66 1.41
C LEU A 21 6.19 -11.70 0.56
N GLY A 22 5.51 -10.73 -0.05
CA GLY A 22 6.12 -9.60 -0.75
C GLY A 22 5.51 -8.27 -0.30
N LEU A 23 6.35 -7.29 0.03
CA LEU A 23 5.94 -5.96 0.45
C LEU A 23 6.22 -4.95 -0.67
N VAL A 24 5.17 -4.45 -1.31
CA VAL A 24 5.21 -3.39 -2.33
C VAL A 24 4.96 -2.05 -1.64
N VAL A 25 5.94 -1.16 -1.64
CA VAL A 25 5.88 0.10 -0.89
C VAL A 25 5.87 1.27 -1.85
N THR A 26 4.82 2.11 -1.78
CA THR A 26 4.77 3.36 -2.54
C THR A 26 5.76 4.38 -1.99
N GLU A 27 6.11 5.38 -2.78
CA GLU A 27 7.11 6.39 -2.41
C GLU A 27 6.75 7.09 -1.08
N GLY A 28 5.48 7.44 -0.89
CA GLY A 28 4.99 8.09 0.32
C GLY A 28 5.11 7.26 1.60
N ALA A 29 5.20 5.94 1.47
CA ALA A 29 5.29 5.01 2.60
C ALA A 29 6.69 4.40 2.78
N ARG A 30 7.71 4.86 2.04
CA ARG A 30 9.04 4.23 1.96
C ARG A 30 9.69 4.05 3.33
N GLU A 31 9.75 5.10 4.14
CA GLU A 31 10.36 5.03 5.48
C GLU A 31 9.67 3.99 6.38
N LEU A 32 8.34 3.95 6.37
CA LEU A 32 7.57 2.97 7.13
C LEU A 32 7.80 1.56 6.58
N GLY A 33 7.83 1.40 5.27
CA GLY A 33 8.09 0.12 4.60
C GLY A 33 9.46 -0.46 4.93
N GLU A 34 10.48 0.37 4.97
CA GLU A 34 11.84 -0.03 5.37
C GLU A 34 11.90 -0.50 6.84
N LYS A 35 11.22 0.20 7.74
CA LYS A 35 11.10 -0.20 9.15
C LYS A 35 10.36 -1.53 9.30
N ILE A 36 9.25 -1.72 8.58
CA ILE A 36 8.50 -2.98 8.56
C ILE A 36 9.39 -4.11 8.03
N ASN A 37 10.07 -3.89 6.91
CA ASN A 37 10.97 -4.89 6.34
C ASN A 37 12.08 -5.28 7.31
N ALA A 38 12.69 -4.31 8.00
CA ALA A 38 13.74 -4.59 8.99
C ALA A 38 13.23 -5.50 10.13
N HIS A 39 12.00 -5.27 10.61
CA HIS A 39 11.38 -6.14 11.61
C HIS A 39 11.10 -7.54 11.06
N LEU A 40 10.51 -7.65 9.87
CA LEU A 40 10.21 -8.93 9.23
C LEU A 40 11.50 -9.73 9.00
N VAL A 41 12.56 -9.08 8.51
CA VAL A 41 13.87 -9.72 8.31
C VAL A 41 14.47 -10.21 9.63
N SER A 42 14.28 -9.46 10.73
CA SER A 42 14.78 -9.88 12.06
C SER A 42 14.07 -11.11 12.62
N TRP A 43 12.84 -11.38 12.17
CA TRP A 43 12.05 -12.56 12.55
C TRP A 43 12.22 -13.75 11.59
N ALA A 44 12.67 -13.46 10.37
CA ALA A 44 12.75 -14.43 9.31
C ALA A 44 13.83 -15.49 9.53
N THR A 45 13.54 -16.69 9.06
CA THR A 45 14.54 -17.75 8.88
C THR A 45 14.94 -17.84 7.40
N PRO A 46 16.09 -18.49 7.06
CA PRO A 46 16.47 -18.68 5.65
C PRO A 46 15.40 -19.38 4.81
N ASP A 47 14.58 -20.24 5.43
CA ASP A 47 13.55 -21.01 4.74
C ASP A 47 12.35 -20.16 4.32
N ASN A 48 11.95 -19.18 5.14
CA ASN A 48 10.82 -18.30 4.82
C ASN A 48 11.20 -16.97 4.17
N ASN A 49 12.50 -16.65 4.09
CA ASN A 49 13.00 -15.46 3.41
C ASN A 49 14.28 -15.74 2.60
N PRO A 50 14.23 -16.57 1.56
CA PRO A 50 15.39 -16.88 0.73
C PRO A 50 15.96 -15.67 -0.03
N ARG A 51 15.19 -14.58 -0.15
CA ARG A 51 15.59 -13.34 -0.82
C ARG A 51 16.38 -12.39 0.09
N GLY A 52 16.42 -12.64 1.42
CA GLY A 52 17.03 -11.75 2.42
C GLY A 52 16.29 -10.42 2.62
N THR A 53 15.18 -10.20 1.93
CA THR A 53 14.29 -9.03 2.05
C THR A 53 12.88 -9.41 1.64
N PHE A 54 11.90 -8.71 2.21
CA PHE A 54 10.49 -8.80 1.79
C PHE A 54 10.09 -7.66 0.85
N LEU A 55 10.95 -6.64 0.68
CA LEU A 55 10.67 -5.53 -0.23
C LEU A 55 10.68 -6.02 -1.69
N VAL A 56 9.61 -5.68 -2.39
CA VAL A 56 9.47 -5.85 -3.83
C VAL A 56 9.97 -4.57 -4.51
N GLU A 57 10.93 -4.69 -5.40
CA GLU A 57 11.44 -3.55 -6.16
C GLU A 57 10.36 -3.00 -7.09
N ASN A 58 9.96 -1.75 -6.85
CA ASN A 58 8.92 -1.08 -7.59
C ASN A 58 9.20 0.41 -7.75
N GLU A 59 8.58 1.02 -8.73
CA GLU A 59 8.65 2.46 -8.97
C GLU A 59 7.42 2.97 -9.72
N CYS A 60 7.12 4.26 -9.57
CA CYS A 60 6.11 4.97 -10.33
C CYS A 60 6.74 6.20 -11.03
N PRO A 61 7.51 6.00 -12.13
CA PRO A 61 8.10 7.13 -12.85
C PRO A 61 7.02 8.03 -13.43
N ARG A 62 7.20 9.34 -13.25
CA ARG A 62 6.27 10.36 -13.76
C ARG A 62 6.74 10.96 -15.07
N PHE A 63 5.79 11.18 -15.96
CA PHE A 63 5.99 11.92 -17.18
C PHE A 63 5.90 13.43 -16.91
N SER A 64 6.37 14.25 -17.85
CA SER A 64 6.33 15.72 -17.71
C SER A 64 4.91 16.29 -17.59
N SER A 65 3.91 15.56 -18.08
CA SER A 65 2.48 15.86 -17.96
C SER A 65 1.90 15.59 -16.56
N GLY A 66 2.67 14.91 -15.67
CA GLY A 66 2.27 14.59 -14.28
C GLY A 66 1.70 13.21 -14.08
N ASP A 67 1.27 12.52 -15.14
CA ASP A 67 0.87 11.13 -15.06
C ASP A 67 2.07 10.21 -14.81
N SER A 68 1.82 9.03 -14.26
CA SER A 68 2.85 8.03 -13.98
C SER A 68 2.46 6.66 -14.51
N LYS A 69 3.40 5.72 -14.45
CA LYS A 69 3.13 4.29 -14.67
C LYS A 69 3.69 3.47 -13.52
N GLY A 70 2.97 2.41 -13.12
CA GLY A 70 3.46 1.45 -12.12
C GLY A 70 4.41 0.45 -12.76
N LEU A 71 5.56 0.23 -12.16
CA LEU A 71 6.54 -0.78 -12.55
C LEU A 71 6.89 -1.65 -11.34
N ILE A 72 6.88 -2.97 -11.53
CA ILE A 72 7.40 -3.95 -10.59
C ILE A 72 8.56 -4.66 -11.28
N ARG A 73 9.75 -4.59 -10.68
CA ARG A 73 10.99 -5.11 -11.25
C ARG A 73 11.36 -6.49 -10.70
N SER A 74 10.86 -6.84 -9.53
CA SER A 74 11.07 -8.15 -8.91
C SER A 74 10.09 -9.20 -9.43
N THR A 75 10.45 -10.47 -9.34
CA THR A 75 9.53 -11.59 -9.55
C THR A 75 8.55 -11.67 -8.41
N ILE A 76 7.24 -11.65 -8.72
CA ILE A 76 6.13 -11.66 -7.76
C ILE A 76 5.14 -12.81 -8.03
N ARG A 77 5.52 -13.75 -8.91
CA ARG A 77 4.62 -14.83 -9.31
C ARG A 77 4.35 -15.76 -8.12
N GLY A 78 3.08 -15.84 -7.75
CA GLY A 78 2.62 -16.68 -6.66
C GLY A 78 2.84 -16.09 -5.26
N ASP A 79 3.39 -14.88 -5.15
CA ASP A 79 3.60 -14.22 -3.86
C ASP A 79 2.27 -13.70 -3.27
N ASP A 80 2.20 -13.67 -1.94
CA ASP A 80 1.18 -12.95 -1.19
C ASP A 80 1.66 -11.50 -1.01
N LEU A 81 1.07 -10.57 -1.75
CA LEU A 81 1.52 -9.20 -1.84
C LEU A 81 0.77 -8.27 -0.89
N PHE A 82 1.53 -7.52 -0.12
CA PHE A 82 1.05 -6.42 0.71
C PHE A 82 1.50 -5.09 0.13
N PHE A 83 0.55 -4.27 -0.27
CA PHE A 83 0.81 -2.92 -0.80
C PHE A 83 0.67 -1.91 0.33
N LEU A 84 1.77 -1.23 0.68
CA LEU A 84 1.79 -0.19 1.69
C LEU A 84 1.74 1.17 1.02
N VAL A 85 0.73 1.98 1.36
CA VAL A 85 0.53 3.33 0.83
C VAL A 85 0.20 4.31 1.95
N ASP A 86 0.90 5.44 1.99
CA ASP A 86 0.53 6.60 2.80
C ASP A 86 0.01 7.71 1.88
N VAL A 87 -1.31 7.87 1.84
CA VAL A 87 -1.97 8.87 1.01
C VAL A 87 -1.87 10.28 1.60
N GLY A 88 -1.51 10.40 2.88
CA GLY A 88 -1.37 11.68 3.58
C GLY A 88 0.02 12.30 3.51
N ASN A 89 0.98 11.67 2.85
CA ASN A 89 2.35 12.15 2.81
C ASN A 89 2.55 13.28 1.78
N TYR A 90 2.60 14.52 2.24
CA TYR A 90 2.83 15.71 1.42
C TYR A 90 4.31 16.02 1.17
N SER A 91 5.25 15.24 1.72
CA SER A 91 6.69 15.46 1.49
C SER A 91 7.17 14.97 0.13
N CYS A 92 6.44 14.05 -0.49
CA CYS A 92 6.73 13.55 -1.82
C CYS A 92 6.42 14.60 -2.87
N THR A 93 7.34 14.79 -3.81
CA THR A 93 7.18 15.80 -4.84
C THR A 93 7.55 15.26 -6.22
N TYR A 94 6.99 15.85 -7.25
CA TYR A 94 7.32 15.55 -8.64
C TYR A 94 7.39 16.84 -9.51
N LYS A 95 7.99 16.74 -10.68
CA LYS A 95 8.04 17.85 -11.63
C LYS A 95 6.89 17.75 -12.63
N LEU A 96 6.08 18.82 -12.71
CA LEU A 96 5.03 19.02 -13.70
C LEU A 96 5.43 20.21 -14.58
N PHE A 97 5.69 19.96 -15.86
CA PHE A 97 6.21 20.99 -16.80
C PHE A 97 7.37 21.82 -16.23
N GLY A 98 8.31 21.13 -15.54
CA GLY A 98 9.49 21.74 -14.95
C GLY A 98 9.28 22.41 -13.58
N LYS A 99 8.05 22.51 -13.07
CA LYS A 99 7.74 23.03 -11.73
C LYS A 99 7.62 21.92 -10.72
N GLN A 100 8.15 22.15 -9.51
CA GLN A 100 8.02 21.20 -8.39
C GLN A 100 6.61 21.30 -7.82
N ASN A 101 5.96 20.15 -7.65
CA ASN A 101 4.62 20.01 -7.07
C ASN A 101 4.64 18.93 -5.99
N ALA A 102 3.95 19.13 -4.87
CA ALA A 102 3.71 18.10 -3.88
C ALA A 102 2.71 17.08 -4.43
N MET A 103 2.89 15.82 -4.06
CA MET A 103 1.91 14.78 -4.35
C MET A 103 0.66 15.00 -3.50
N SER A 104 -0.50 14.93 -4.14
CA SER A 104 -1.80 14.91 -3.49
C SER A 104 -2.17 13.50 -3.03
N PRO A 105 -3.20 13.35 -2.16
CA PRO A 105 -3.77 12.04 -1.86
C PRO A 105 -4.20 11.26 -3.11
N ASP A 106 -4.70 11.96 -4.13
CA ASP A 106 -5.11 11.37 -5.40
C ASP A 106 -3.90 10.82 -6.18
N ASP A 107 -2.77 11.52 -6.15
CA ASP A 107 -1.52 11.05 -6.76
C ASP A 107 -1.05 9.75 -6.14
N HIS A 108 -1.01 9.68 -4.79
CA HIS A 108 -0.63 8.48 -4.05
C HIS A 108 -1.59 7.31 -4.31
N PHE A 109 -2.89 7.57 -4.29
CA PHE A 109 -3.91 6.56 -4.55
C PHE A 109 -3.85 6.05 -5.99
N GLN A 110 -3.60 6.95 -6.95
CA GLN A 110 -3.45 6.55 -8.35
C GLN A 110 -2.18 5.73 -8.58
N ASP A 111 -1.07 6.05 -7.91
CA ASP A 111 0.16 5.26 -7.98
C ASP A 111 -0.03 3.86 -7.37
N LEU A 112 -0.78 3.74 -6.26
CA LEU A 112 -1.19 2.44 -5.71
C LEU A 112 -1.94 1.61 -6.76
N LYS A 113 -2.96 2.18 -7.42
CA LYS A 113 -3.74 1.47 -8.44
C LYS A 113 -2.87 1.00 -9.60
N ARG A 114 -1.91 1.80 -10.05
CA ARG A 114 -0.97 1.43 -11.12
C ARG A 114 -0.08 0.26 -10.75
N LEU A 115 0.42 0.23 -9.50
CA LEU A 115 1.22 -0.88 -9.01
C LEU A 115 0.38 -2.16 -8.86
N ILE A 116 -0.87 -2.06 -8.37
CA ILE A 116 -1.79 -3.20 -8.31
C ILE A 116 -2.04 -3.75 -9.72
N GLN A 117 -2.26 -2.89 -10.72
CA GLN A 117 -2.41 -3.33 -12.12
C GLN A 117 -1.15 -4.05 -12.63
N ALA A 118 0.04 -3.57 -12.27
CA ALA A 118 1.30 -4.22 -12.68
C ALA A 118 1.45 -5.62 -12.06
N ALA A 119 0.87 -5.85 -10.87
CA ALA A 119 0.87 -7.15 -10.18
C ALA A 119 -0.27 -8.08 -10.62
N SER A 120 -1.32 -7.55 -11.23
CA SER A 120 -2.54 -8.29 -11.56
C SER A 120 -2.28 -9.56 -12.36
N GLY A 121 -2.93 -10.66 -11.96
CA GLY A 121 -2.81 -11.97 -12.59
C GLY A 121 -1.46 -12.70 -12.35
N LYS A 122 -0.58 -12.15 -11.50
CA LYS A 122 0.72 -12.74 -11.16
C LYS A 122 0.82 -13.11 -9.68
N ALA A 123 0.34 -12.26 -8.80
CA ALA A 123 0.30 -12.50 -7.36
C ALA A 123 -0.70 -13.61 -7.00
N HIS A 124 -0.44 -14.32 -5.90
CA HIS A 124 -1.40 -15.26 -5.32
C HIS A 124 -2.57 -14.50 -4.65
N ARG A 125 -2.24 -13.48 -3.89
CA ARG A 125 -3.20 -12.60 -3.19
C ARG A 125 -2.68 -11.17 -3.16
N ILE A 126 -3.58 -10.20 -3.11
CA ILE A 126 -3.27 -8.78 -2.97
C ILE A 126 -3.99 -8.24 -1.75
N SER A 127 -3.22 -7.69 -0.81
CA SER A 127 -3.70 -6.97 0.36
C SER A 127 -3.16 -5.53 0.34
N VAL A 128 -3.96 -4.55 0.78
CA VAL A 128 -3.55 -3.15 0.88
C VAL A 128 -3.48 -2.73 2.34
N ILE A 129 -2.37 -2.12 2.74
CA ILE A 129 -2.20 -1.47 4.03
C ILE A 129 -2.20 0.03 3.77
N MET A 130 -3.22 0.71 4.23
CA MET A 130 -3.46 2.13 4.04
C MET A 130 -3.67 2.77 5.42
N PRO A 131 -2.61 3.28 6.09
CA PRO A 131 -2.74 3.83 7.44
C PRO A 131 -3.82 4.90 7.57
N LEU A 132 -3.90 5.82 6.61
CA LEU A 132 -4.97 6.81 6.47
C LEU A 132 -5.89 6.41 5.32
N LEU A 133 -7.20 6.28 5.59
CA LEU A 133 -8.19 5.91 4.57
C LEU A 133 -8.34 7.02 3.53
N TYR A 134 -8.05 6.70 2.26
CA TYR A 134 -8.32 7.61 1.14
C TYR A 134 -9.80 7.91 1.02
N GLY A 135 -10.14 9.20 0.91
CA GLY A 135 -11.54 9.66 0.82
C GLY A 135 -12.35 9.44 2.10
N GLY A 136 -11.71 9.16 3.25
CA GLY A 136 -12.38 8.84 4.52
C GLY A 136 -13.36 9.93 4.99
N ARG A 137 -13.12 11.21 4.67
CA ARG A 137 -14.03 12.33 4.96
C ARG A 137 -15.29 12.32 4.09
N GLN A 138 -15.33 11.56 3.00
CA GLN A 138 -16.43 11.48 2.04
C GLN A 138 -17.13 10.12 2.14
N HIS A 139 -17.44 9.72 3.37
CA HIS A 139 -18.11 8.44 3.68
C HIS A 139 -19.65 8.57 3.75
N ARG A 140 -20.19 9.78 3.69
CA ARG A 140 -21.63 10.08 3.66
C ARG A 140 -21.98 10.94 2.47
N ARG A 141 -23.25 10.83 2.03
CA ARG A 141 -23.83 11.65 0.97
C ARG A 141 -25.07 12.33 1.51
N SER A 142 -25.11 13.67 1.48
CA SER A 142 -26.28 14.45 1.93
C SER A 142 -27.15 14.90 0.76
N TYR A 143 -26.56 15.17 -0.40
CA TYR A 143 -27.25 15.63 -1.61
C TYR A 143 -26.63 14.98 -2.86
N ARG A 144 -26.38 15.77 -3.90
CA ARG A 144 -25.73 15.34 -5.16
C ARG A 144 -24.20 15.47 -5.04
N GLU A 145 -23.65 14.76 -4.08
CA GLU A 145 -22.21 14.76 -3.76
C GLU A 145 -21.58 13.45 -4.22
N SER A 146 -20.26 13.47 -4.43
CA SER A 146 -19.48 12.25 -4.61
C SER A 146 -19.45 11.43 -3.31
N LEU A 147 -19.21 10.13 -3.45
CA LEU A 147 -19.01 9.22 -2.32
C LEU A 147 -17.67 8.51 -2.53
N ASP A 148 -16.59 9.29 -2.47
CA ASP A 148 -15.27 8.86 -2.92
C ASP A 148 -14.72 7.69 -2.11
N CYS A 149 -14.99 7.65 -0.80
CA CYS A 149 -14.57 6.53 0.04
C CYS A 149 -15.10 5.18 -0.47
N ALA A 150 -16.41 5.10 -0.73
CA ALA A 150 -17.02 3.87 -1.23
C ALA A 150 -16.56 3.53 -2.65
N CYS A 151 -16.46 4.54 -3.52
CA CYS A 151 -15.98 4.33 -4.89
C CYS A 151 -14.54 3.80 -4.90
N ALA A 152 -13.66 4.39 -4.09
CA ALA A 152 -12.27 3.97 -4.00
C ALA A 152 -12.13 2.51 -3.51
N LEU A 153 -12.88 2.12 -2.48
CA LEU A 153 -12.89 0.74 -1.99
C LEU A 153 -13.43 -0.25 -3.02
N GLN A 154 -14.50 0.13 -3.75
CA GLN A 154 -15.06 -0.68 -4.85
C GLN A 154 -14.07 -0.83 -6.02
N GLU A 155 -13.34 0.23 -6.37
CA GLU A 155 -12.29 0.16 -7.39
C GLU A 155 -11.20 -0.83 -7.00
N LEU A 156 -10.67 -0.75 -5.77
CA LEU A 156 -9.66 -1.67 -5.28
C LEU A 156 -10.17 -3.12 -5.29
N GLN A 157 -11.41 -3.35 -4.85
CA GLN A 157 -12.05 -4.67 -4.91
C GLN A 157 -12.15 -5.18 -6.36
N ALA A 158 -12.58 -4.35 -7.29
CA ALA A 158 -12.67 -4.70 -8.71
C ALA A 158 -11.30 -5.01 -9.35
N MET A 159 -10.23 -4.43 -8.80
CA MET A 159 -8.85 -4.71 -9.21
C MET A 159 -8.27 -6.00 -8.60
N GLY A 160 -9.03 -6.72 -7.78
CA GLY A 160 -8.64 -7.99 -7.18
C GLY A 160 -7.97 -7.87 -5.81
N VAL A 161 -8.12 -6.74 -5.13
CA VAL A 161 -7.69 -6.60 -3.73
C VAL A 161 -8.61 -7.43 -2.84
N SER A 162 -8.02 -8.33 -2.05
CA SER A 162 -8.73 -9.25 -1.17
C SER A 162 -8.97 -8.64 0.23
N ASN A 163 -8.00 -7.85 0.72
CA ASN A 163 -8.04 -7.28 2.06
C ASN A 163 -7.54 -5.84 2.06
N ILE A 164 -8.14 -5.00 2.90
CA ILE A 164 -7.68 -3.64 3.16
C ILE A 164 -7.53 -3.48 4.68
N CYS A 165 -6.32 -3.14 5.12
CA CYS A 165 -5.98 -2.86 6.51
C CYS A 165 -5.84 -1.36 6.70
N LEU A 166 -6.57 -0.82 7.67
CA LEU A 166 -6.60 0.60 8.02
C LEU A 166 -6.15 0.78 9.47
N LEU A 167 -5.42 1.85 9.75
CA LEU A 167 -5.12 2.29 11.12
C LEU A 167 -6.04 3.45 11.55
N TYR A 168 -6.39 4.30 10.60
CA TYR A 168 -7.23 5.49 10.81
C TYR A 168 -8.34 5.53 9.78
N THR A 169 -9.58 5.63 10.21
CA THR A 169 -10.73 5.77 9.30
C THR A 169 -11.16 7.23 9.17
N SER A 170 -11.61 7.85 10.22
CA SER A 170 -11.86 9.29 10.40
C SER A 170 -12.08 9.53 11.88
N ASP A 171 -11.68 10.67 12.39
CA ASP A 171 -12.09 11.11 13.73
C ASP A 171 -13.45 11.81 13.62
N ALA A 172 -14.42 11.42 14.45
CA ALA A 172 -15.73 12.07 14.50
C ALA A 172 -15.65 13.59 14.84
N ALA A 173 -14.51 14.04 15.37
CA ALA A 173 -14.24 15.45 15.62
C ALA A 173 -13.89 16.26 14.36
N ASP A 174 -13.47 15.60 13.26
CA ASP A 174 -13.14 16.22 11.98
C ASP A 174 -14.36 16.44 11.06
N ASP A 175 -15.54 15.99 11.48
CA ASP A 175 -16.81 16.14 10.71
C ASP A 175 -17.42 17.55 10.77
N THR A 176 -16.72 18.55 11.33
CA THR A 176 -17.16 19.94 11.23
C THR A 176 -16.79 20.49 9.85
N PRO A 177 -17.78 20.88 9.02
CA PRO A 177 -17.50 21.55 7.75
C PRO A 177 -16.73 22.85 8.01
N CYS A 178 -15.58 23.01 7.33
CA CYS A 178 -14.87 24.29 7.27
C CYS A 178 -15.66 25.30 6.46
#